data_27e9a29474916175992500be09d73ef5
#
_entry.id   27e9a29474916175992500be09d73ef5
#
_cell.length_a   1.000
_cell.length_b   1.000
_cell.length_c   1.000
_cell.angle_alpha   90.00
_cell.angle_beta   90.00
_cell.angle_gamma   90.00
#
_symmetry.space_group_name_H-M   'P 1'
#
loop_
_entity.id
_entity.type
_entity.pdbx_description
1 polymer ?
#
loop_
_entity_poly.entity_id
_entity_poly.type
_entity_poly.pdbx_seq_one_letter_code
_entity_poly.pdbx_strand_id
1 'polypeptide(L)'
;MQVVRESGVGYYVGDLAAGRAEETRVAGESPGVWVGGGSGVLDQRGEVDPVVFHQVLAGRDPLDDRPLRASRGDRSVAGVDLVFCAPKSVSVLHLLAPRELADAAGAAHQAAVADAVGYIERVAHGVRRRQAGVAHRVAATGVVAAGFVHRTSRALDPHLHTHLVMANVAQGVEGTWSATDTRRLFLHRRAIGSVYEASLRHELTSRTGIAWEPVTTTRANTVITSGRVPSIRWDVAGIDPVLLRLFSQRAASIDEFVHRRGGGRPSAGLRRTAFHIDRPDKDQGQTVDGLRSAWKSRAADFGIDPADLIRLVGRVRDAPPHAAVDNDLLAARLEHLATKRSWLAGRDVVAAVADASPSGLPAPVVERVAHTLGTAVAEHDGRALAQLTQLAQSPQPTLSRVSAQEPRWVAADVVRTVRSQFDPLVSSLDRIGGDSAVAERARAPVPRADRAHERAERARWDRLGPRTLDR
;
A
#
# COMPACT_ATOMS: atom_id res chain seq x y z
N MET A 1 -3.57 -9.34 1.28
CA MET A 1 -4.72 -9.13 2.18
C MET A 1 -5.22 -10.46 2.67
N GLN A 2 -5.26 -10.64 3.98
CA GLN A 2 -5.58 -11.89 4.67
C GLN A 2 -6.54 -11.60 5.84
N VAL A 3 -7.46 -12.54 6.13
CA VAL A 3 -8.35 -12.45 7.29
C VAL A 3 -7.61 -12.93 8.54
N VAL A 4 -7.64 -12.12 9.59
CA VAL A 4 -7.16 -12.49 10.94
C VAL A 4 -8.35 -13.02 11.73
N ARG A 5 -8.26 -14.25 12.21
CA ARG A 5 -9.25 -14.86 13.11
C ARG A 5 -8.86 -14.68 14.55
N GLU A 6 -9.80 -14.74 15.47
CA GLU A 6 -9.50 -14.64 16.90
C GLU A 6 -8.49 -15.69 17.37
N SER A 7 -8.57 -16.92 16.85
CA SER A 7 -7.56 -17.97 17.10
C SER A 7 -6.14 -17.65 16.61
N GLY A 8 -5.99 -16.69 15.71
CA GLY A 8 -4.70 -16.25 15.14
C GLY A 8 -4.16 -14.95 15.73
N VAL A 9 -4.87 -14.32 16.65
CA VAL A 9 -4.47 -13.03 17.25
C VAL A 9 -3.14 -13.14 17.98
N GLY A 10 -2.85 -14.27 18.61
CA GLY A 10 -1.58 -14.52 19.32
C GLY A 10 -0.34 -14.30 18.44
N TYR A 11 -0.38 -14.65 17.15
CA TYR A 11 0.70 -14.38 16.19
C TYR A 11 0.92 -12.88 16.00
N TYR A 12 -0.16 -12.11 15.83
CA TYR A 12 -0.06 -10.67 15.58
C TYR A 12 0.36 -9.88 16.83
N VAL A 13 0.02 -10.36 18.00
CA VAL A 13 0.36 -9.71 19.29
C VAL A 13 1.70 -10.22 19.82
N GLY A 14 1.87 -11.53 19.89
CA GLY A 14 3.06 -12.15 20.48
C GLY A 14 4.28 -12.07 19.59
N ASP A 15 4.10 -12.18 18.28
CA ASP A 15 5.20 -12.21 17.33
C ASP A 15 5.37 -10.88 16.58
N LEU A 16 4.31 -10.34 15.98
CA LEU A 16 4.41 -9.14 15.16
C LEU A 16 4.58 -7.88 16.03
N ALA A 17 3.67 -7.62 16.97
CA ALA A 17 3.71 -6.41 17.81
C ALA A 17 4.89 -6.42 18.79
N ALA A 18 5.30 -7.59 19.27
CA ALA A 18 6.46 -7.73 20.15
C ALA A 18 7.79 -7.86 19.38
N GLY A 19 7.81 -7.68 18.07
CA GLY A 19 9.01 -7.80 17.25
C GLY A 19 9.59 -9.21 17.17
N ARG A 20 8.78 -10.25 17.44
CA ARG A 20 9.18 -11.66 17.42
C ARG A 20 8.58 -12.46 16.26
N ALA A 21 7.88 -11.79 15.35
CA ALA A 21 7.26 -12.45 14.19
C ALA A 21 8.28 -13.26 13.37
N GLU A 22 7.81 -14.32 12.74
CA GLU A 22 8.64 -15.14 11.82
C GLU A 22 9.26 -14.31 10.68
N GLU A 23 8.70 -13.16 10.38
CA GLU A 23 9.20 -12.21 9.39
C GLU A 23 10.14 -11.17 9.99
N THR A 24 10.16 -11.00 11.33
CA THR A 24 11.11 -10.16 12.10
C THR A 24 12.25 -10.99 12.68
N ARG A 25 13.02 -11.66 11.81
CA ARG A 25 14.21 -12.42 12.24
C ARG A 25 15.40 -11.53 12.56
N VAL A 26 15.23 -10.24 12.38
CA VAL A 26 16.28 -9.25 12.42
C VAL A 26 16.05 -8.35 13.61
N ALA A 27 17.00 -8.32 14.53
CA ALA A 27 16.96 -7.39 15.65
C ALA A 27 17.03 -5.94 15.16
N GLY A 28 16.17 -5.07 15.70
CA GLY A 28 16.15 -3.64 15.34
C GLY A 28 15.07 -3.25 14.31
N GLU A 29 14.08 -4.11 14.04
CA GLU A 29 12.85 -3.67 13.38
C GLU A 29 12.10 -2.69 14.29
N SER A 30 11.47 -1.69 13.69
CA SER A 30 10.77 -0.65 14.43
C SER A 30 9.49 -1.19 15.07
N PRO A 31 9.12 -0.73 16.28
CA PRO A 31 7.83 -1.07 16.86
C PRO A 31 6.69 -0.64 15.95
N GLY A 32 5.53 -1.30 16.10
CA GLY A 32 4.33 -0.94 15.37
C GLY A 32 3.84 0.48 15.70
N VAL A 33 3.14 1.10 14.77
CA VAL A 33 2.59 2.45 14.95
C VAL A 33 1.09 2.42 14.67
N TRP A 34 0.29 3.07 15.53
CA TRP A 34 -1.14 3.22 15.32
C TRP A 34 -1.44 4.09 14.08
N VAL A 35 -2.39 3.65 13.28
CA VAL A 35 -2.75 4.26 11.99
C VAL A 35 -4.27 4.35 11.86
N GLY A 36 -4.72 5.42 11.18
CA GLY A 36 -6.13 5.64 10.85
C GLY A 36 -6.90 6.48 11.86
N GLY A 37 -7.95 7.13 11.35
CA GLY A 37 -8.79 8.04 12.14
C GLY A 37 -9.51 7.35 13.30
N GLY A 38 -9.94 6.09 13.09
CA GLY A 38 -10.58 5.29 14.13
C GLY A 38 -9.68 4.95 15.31
N SER A 39 -8.36 4.79 15.08
CA SER A 39 -7.38 4.62 16.16
C SER A 39 -7.38 5.87 17.07
N GLY A 40 -7.42 7.07 16.47
CA GLY A 40 -7.52 8.32 17.22
C GLY A 40 -8.81 8.48 18.02
N VAL A 41 -9.92 7.87 17.57
CA VAL A 41 -11.19 7.84 18.33
C VAL A 41 -11.10 6.99 19.60
N LEU A 42 -10.26 5.92 19.56
CA LEU A 42 -9.93 5.10 20.74
C LEU A 42 -8.76 5.68 21.57
N ASP A 43 -8.33 6.91 21.26
CA ASP A 43 -7.16 7.57 21.85
C ASP A 43 -5.84 6.77 21.69
N GLN A 44 -5.77 5.99 20.63
CA GLN A 44 -4.57 5.22 20.29
C GLN A 44 -3.74 5.96 19.25
N ARG A 45 -2.52 6.34 19.63
CA ARG A 45 -1.57 7.12 18.81
C ARG A 45 -0.13 6.69 19.08
N GLY A 46 0.75 6.88 18.10
CA GLY A 46 2.17 6.57 18.26
C GLY A 46 2.44 5.07 18.29
N GLU A 47 3.35 4.64 19.15
CA GLU A 47 3.81 3.25 19.26
C GLU A 47 2.70 2.33 19.77
N VAL A 48 2.66 1.12 19.21
CA VAL A 48 1.66 0.11 19.54
C VAL A 48 2.08 -0.66 20.81
N ASP A 49 1.29 -0.53 21.89
CA ASP A 49 1.38 -1.42 23.01
C ASP A 49 0.77 -2.79 22.66
N PRO A 50 1.48 -3.92 22.82
CA PRO A 50 0.98 -5.24 22.48
C PRO A 50 -0.29 -5.66 23.24
N VAL A 51 -0.44 -5.23 24.51
CA VAL A 51 -1.62 -5.56 25.34
C VAL A 51 -2.84 -4.80 24.82
N VAL A 52 -2.69 -3.50 24.57
CA VAL A 52 -3.73 -2.66 23.99
C VAL A 52 -4.13 -3.17 22.59
N PHE A 53 -3.15 -3.56 21.79
CA PHE A 53 -3.40 -4.10 20.45
C PHE A 53 -4.20 -5.42 20.50
N HIS A 54 -3.89 -6.28 21.48
CA HIS A 54 -4.68 -7.49 21.74
C HIS A 54 -6.14 -7.17 22.07
N GLN A 55 -6.39 -6.22 22.99
CA GLN A 55 -7.75 -5.81 23.37
C GLN A 55 -8.54 -5.30 22.17
N VAL A 56 -7.93 -4.44 21.34
CA VAL A 56 -8.54 -3.89 20.14
C VAL A 56 -8.87 -4.99 19.12
N LEU A 57 -7.97 -5.94 18.87
CA LEU A 57 -8.23 -7.08 17.98
C LEU A 57 -9.32 -8.02 18.54
N ALA A 58 -9.40 -8.18 19.86
CA ALA A 58 -10.50 -8.89 20.51
C ALA A 58 -11.83 -8.13 20.43
N GLY A 59 -11.83 -6.91 19.90
CA GLY A 59 -13.02 -6.08 19.76
C GLY A 59 -13.47 -5.44 21.07
N ARG A 60 -12.54 -5.08 21.91
CA ARG A 60 -12.75 -4.43 23.22
C ARG A 60 -12.14 -3.04 23.24
N ASP A 61 -12.78 -2.12 23.95
CA ASP A 61 -12.25 -0.78 24.18
C ASP A 61 -11.06 -0.87 25.15
N PRO A 62 -9.88 -0.35 24.80
CA PRO A 62 -8.72 -0.44 25.66
C PRO A 62 -8.83 0.40 26.96
N LEU A 63 -9.78 1.36 27.03
CA LEU A 63 -9.93 2.22 28.18
C LEU A 63 -10.78 1.57 29.29
N ASP A 64 -11.93 0.98 28.94
CA ASP A 64 -12.92 0.47 29.88
C ASP A 64 -13.31 -1.01 29.67
N ASP A 65 -12.63 -1.66 28.73
CA ASP A 65 -12.82 -3.09 28.38
C ASP A 65 -14.24 -3.44 27.88
N ARG A 66 -15.06 -2.44 27.53
CA ARG A 66 -16.40 -2.68 26.96
C ARG A 66 -16.28 -3.29 25.55
N PRO A 67 -17.26 -4.11 25.13
CA PRO A 67 -17.26 -4.67 23.79
C PRO A 67 -17.59 -3.60 22.74
N LEU A 68 -16.71 -3.45 21.75
CA LEU A 68 -16.90 -2.59 20.56
C LEU A 68 -17.67 -3.31 19.45
N ARG A 69 -17.70 -4.63 19.46
CA ARG A 69 -18.46 -5.47 18.53
C ARG A 69 -18.90 -6.77 19.18
N ALA A 70 -19.91 -7.41 18.57
CA ALA A 70 -20.26 -8.77 18.97
C ALA A 70 -19.19 -9.76 18.54
N SER A 71 -18.73 -10.61 19.46
CA SER A 71 -17.89 -11.77 19.16
C SER A 71 -18.73 -13.04 19.08
N ARG A 72 -18.30 -13.97 18.24
CA ARG A 72 -18.90 -15.31 18.08
C ARG A 72 -17.86 -16.41 18.36
N GLY A 73 -16.90 -16.12 19.23
CA GLY A 73 -15.81 -17.02 19.61
C GLY A 73 -14.71 -17.11 18.53
N ASP A 74 -13.87 -18.14 18.60
CA ASP A 74 -12.62 -18.33 17.84
C ASP A 74 -12.75 -18.21 16.32
N ARG A 75 -13.96 -18.43 15.78
CA ARG A 75 -14.23 -18.29 14.35
C ARG A 75 -14.51 -16.87 13.91
N SER A 76 -14.65 -15.94 14.85
CA SER A 76 -14.86 -14.52 14.55
C SER A 76 -13.64 -13.93 13.83
N VAL A 77 -13.93 -12.96 12.97
CA VAL A 77 -12.88 -12.17 12.31
C VAL A 77 -12.43 -11.10 13.29
N ALA A 78 -11.19 -11.20 13.76
CA ALA A 78 -10.55 -10.20 14.61
C ALA A 78 -10.09 -8.98 13.81
N GLY A 79 -9.65 -9.21 12.57
CA GLY A 79 -9.14 -8.14 11.72
C GLY A 79 -8.82 -8.59 10.30
N VAL A 80 -8.17 -7.71 9.57
CA VAL A 80 -7.66 -7.94 8.22
C VAL A 80 -6.21 -7.44 8.16
N ASP A 81 -5.30 -8.29 7.76
CA ASP A 81 -3.91 -7.93 7.47
C ASP A 81 -3.77 -7.56 5.99
N LEU A 82 -3.37 -6.31 5.74
CA LEU A 82 -3.05 -5.77 4.43
C LEU A 82 -1.54 -5.60 4.32
N VAL A 83 -0.88 -6.34 3.44
CA VAL A 83 0.57 -6.22 3.25
C VAL A 83 0.83 -5.31 2.05
N PHE A 84 1.52 -4.20 2.28
CA PHE A 84 2.00 -3.28 1.27
C PHE A 84 3.47 -3.56 1.01
N CYS A 85 3.80 -4.12 -0.15
CA CYS A 85 5.15 -4.49 -0.52
C CYS A 85 5.69 -3.51 -1.56
N ALA A 86 6.82 -2.87 -1.26
CA ALA A 86 7.53 -2.08 -2.24
C ALA A 86 8.12 -2.98 -3.36
N PRO A 87 8.26 -2.48 -4.60
CA PRO A 87 9.03 -3.15 -5.63
C PRO A 87 10.43 -3.53 -5.14
N LYS A 88 11.02 -4.57 -5.77
CA LYS A 88 12.37 -5.01 -5.37
C LYS A 88 13.40 -3.90 -5.52
N SER A 89 13.32 -3.10 -6.56
CA SER A 89 14.18 -1.93 -6.77
C SER A 89 14.12 -0.94 -5.61
N VAL A 90 12.93 -0.59 -5.13
CA VAL A 90 12.76 0.33 -3.99
C VAL A 90 13.29 -0.30 -2.69
N SER A 91 13.10 -1.61 -2.50
CA SER A 91 13.67 -2.33 -1.36
C SER A 91 15.20 -2.30 -1.37
N VAL A 92 15.81 -2.46 -2.54
CA VAL A 92 17.27 -2.35 -2.75
C VAL A 92 17.74 -0.92 -2.49
N LEU A 93 17.04 0.10 -3.00
CA LEU A 93 17.36 1.51 -2.72
C LEU A 93 17.34 1.78 -1.21
N HIS A 94 16.26 1.41 -0.50
CA HIS A 94 16.13 1.66 0.93
C HIS A 94 17.24 1.02 1.78
N LEU A 95 17.74 -0.14 1.37
CA LEU A 95 18.65 -0.92 2.22
C LEU A 95 20.12 -0.87 1.81
N LEU A 96 20.42 -0.60 0.53
CA LEU A 96 21.79 -0.62 0.01
C LEU A 96 22.31 0.75 -0.45
N ALA A 97 21.42 1.65 -0.92
CA ALA A 97 21.83 2.94 -1.44
C ALA A 97 22.48 3.84 -0.36
N PRO A 98 23.17 4.91 -0.75
CA PRO A 98 23.60 5.97 0.17
C PRO A 98 22.43 6.47 1.03
N ARG A 99 22.75 6.90 2.26
CA ARG A 99 21.79 7.18 3.34
C ARG A 99 20.63 8.08 2.90
N GLU A 100 20.93 9.19 2.23
CA GLU A 100 19.92 10.17 1.81
C GLU A 100 18.88 9.54 0.87
N LEU A 101 19.32 8.73 -0.09
CA LEU A 101 18.44 8.03 -1.02
C LEU A 101 17.69 6.88 -0.32
N ALA A 102 18.33 6.18 0.60
CA ALA A 102 17.72 5.12 1.40
C ALA A 102 16.60 5.68 2.29
N ASP A 103 16.84 6.81 2.95
CA ASP A 103 15.85 7.49 3.79
C ASP A 103 14.68 8.03 2.96
N ALA A 104 14.95 8.60 1.78
CA ALA A 104 13.92 9.04 0.85
C ALA A 104 13.02 7.87 0.38
N ALA A 105 13.60 6.71 0.08
CA ALA A 105 12.84 5.52 -0.31
C ALA A 105 11.95 4.99 0.83
N GLY A 106 12.47 4.98 2.06
CA GLY A 106 11.70 4.63 3.26
C GLY A 106 10.53 5.59 3.52
N ALA A 107 10.80 6.91 3.44
CA ALA A 107 9.79 7.94 3.62
C ALA A 107 8.70 7.88 2.52
N ALA A 108 9.07 7.62 1.27
CA ALA A 108 8.13 7.45 0.17
C ALA A 108 7.22 6.23 0.40
N HIS A 109 7.76 5.12 0.90
CA HIS A 109 6.97 3.95 1.26
C HIS A 109 5.95 4.24 2.35
N GLN A 110 6.36 4.93 3.43
CA GLN A 110 5.47 5.30 4.53
C GLN A 110 4.34 6.24 4.07
N ALA A 111 4.68 7.26 3.26
CA ALA A 111 3.70 8.18 2.69
C ALA A 111 2.68 7.44 1.79
N ALA A 112 3.14 6.50 0.97
CA ALA A 112 2.28 5.69 0.11
C ALA A 112 1.34 4.78 0.91
N VAL A 113 1.79 4.21 2.02
CA VAL A 113 0.92 3.45 2.94
C VAL A 113 -0.14 4.35 3.55
N ALA A 114 0.23 5.57 3.99
CA ALA A 114 -0.72 6.54 4.55
C ALA A 114 -1.78 6.96 3.50
N ASP A 115 -1.39 7.20 2.25
CA ASP A 115 -2.29 7.48 1.14
C ASP A 115 -3.27 6.32 0.87
N ALA A 116 -2.77 5.08 0.89
CA ALA A 116 -3.62 3.90 0.73
C ALA A 116 -4.61 3.73 1.89
N VAL A 117 -4.21 4.06 3.12
CA VAL A 117 -5.11 4.10 4.28
C VAL A 117 -6.19 5.18 4.08
N GLY A 118 -5.80 6.38 3.65
CA GLY A 118 -6.75 7.44 3.32
C GLY A 118 -7.78 7.01 2.26
N TYR A 119 -7.35 6.31 1.19
CA TYR A 119 -8.26 5.73 0.22
C TYR A 119 -9.21 4.68 0.85
N ILE A 120 -8.69 3.81 1.70
CA ILE A 120 -9.51 2.82 2.42
C ILE A 120 -10.60 3.53 3.21
N GLU A 121 -10.26 4.54 3.99
CA GLU A 121 -11.21 5.27 4.84
C GLU A 121 -12.31 5.95 4.03
N ARG A 122 -11.94 6.65 2.96
CA ARG A 122 -12.92 7.36 2.11
C ARG A 122 -13.84 6.44 1.33
N VAL A 123 -13.32 5.33 0.81
CA VAL A 123 -14.01 4.57 -0.24
C VAL A 123 -14.37 3.14 0.16
N ALA A 124 -13.46 2.45 0.82
CA ALA A 124 -13.57 1.01 1.06
C ALA A 124 -14.02 0.64 2.48
N HIS A 125 -13.93 1.57 3.44
CA HIS A 125 -14.26 1.35 4.85
C HIS A 125 -15.67 1.81 5.20
N GLY A 126 -16.31 1.16 6.18
CA GLY A 126 -17.64 1.49 6.69
C GLY A 126 -18.24 0.34 7.47
N VAL A 127 -19.40 0.59 8.03
CA VAL A 127 -20.18 -0.36 8.84
C VAL A 127 -21.50 -0.66 8.18
N ARG A 128 -22.08 -1.81 8.49
CA ARG A 128 -23.45 -2.16 8.07
C ARG A 128 -24.43 -1.97 9.21
N ARG A 129 -25.56 -1.34 8.92
CA ARG A 129 -26.69 -1.20 9.82
C ARG A 129 -27.92 -1.86 9.22
N ARG A 130 -28.81 -2.33 10.08
CA ARG A 130 -30.15 -2.78 9.66
C ARG A 130 -31.19 -1.80 10.16
N GLN A 131 -32.01 -1.32 9.23
CA GLN A 131 -33.17 -0.50 9.53
C GLN A 131 -34.39 -1.09 8.81
N ALA A 132 -35.45 -1.37 9.54
CA ALA A 132 -36.65 -2.03 9.00
C ALA A 132 -36.34 -3.33 8.19
N GLY A 133 -35.41 -4.15 8.67
CA GLY A 133 -35.01 -5.40 8.02
C GLY A 133 -34.04 -5.26 6.84
N VAL A 134 -33.84 -4.04 6.31
CA VAL A 134 -32.95 -3.75 5.17
C VAL A 134 -31.56 -3.41 5.68
N ALA A 135 -30.54 -4.04 5.10
CA ALA A 135 -29.14 -3.71 5.39
C ALA A 135 -28.70 -2.52 4.55
N HIS A 136 -28.23 -1.48 5.19
CA HIS A 136 -27.60 -0.30 4.56
C HIS A 136 -26.21 -0.06 5.11
N ARG A 137 -25.39 0.65 4.36
CA ARG A 137 -24.04 1.02 4.76
C ARG A 137 -24.03 2.40 5.35
N VAL A 138 -23.28 2.57 6.44
CA VAL A 138 -22.97 3.85 7.07
C VAL A 138 -21.47 4.09 6.96
N ALA A 139 -21.07 5.34 6.70
CA ALA A 139 -19.68 5.74 6.74
C ALA A 139 -19.13 5.55 8.16
N ALA A 140 -17.87 5.23 8.27
CA ALA A 140 -17.17 5.14 9.55
C ALA A 140 -16.26 6.35 9.75
N THR A 141 -15.93 6.65 11.01
CA THR A 141 -15.06 7.75 11.41
C THR A 141 -13.61 7.56 10.99
N GLY A 142 -13.19 6.31 10.72
CA GLY A 142 -11.88 5.92 10.24
C GLY A 142 -11.56 4.47 10.59
N VAL A 143 -10.45 3.96 10.08
CA VAL A 143 -9.96 2.63 10.41
C VAL A 143 -9.25 2.63 11.76
N VAL A 144 -9.33 1.50 12.47
CA VAL A 144 -8.52 1.20 13.66
C VAL A 144 -7.47 0.20 13.21
N ALA A 145 -6.21 0.61 13.11
CA ALA A 145 -5.15 -0.23 12.55
C ALA A 145 -3.79 0.02 13.21
N ALA A 146 -2.92 -0.98 13.11
CA ALA A 146 -1.51 -0.89 13.45
C ALA A 146 -0.65 -1.23 12.23
N GLY A 147 0.36 -0.40 11.96
CA GLY A 147 1.33 -0.58 10.89
C GLY A 147 2.67 -1.09 11.42
N PHE A 148 3.18 -2.19 10.85
CA PHE A 148 4.45 -2.80 11.21
C PHE A 148 5.34 -2.83 9.97
N VAL A 149 6.45 -2.10 10.00
CA VAL A 149 7.37 -1.99 8.87
C VAL A 149 8.45 -3.05 8.99
N HIS A 150 8.58 -3.90 7.99
CA HIS A 150 9.63 -4.90 7.88
C HIS A 150 10.53 -4.61 6.68
N ARG A 151 11.81 -4.97 6.81
CA ARG A 151 12.85 -4.65 5.84
C ARG A 151 13.41 -5.86 5.11
N THR A 152 13.12 -7.08 5.61
CA THR A 152 13.70 -8.31 5.09
C THR A 152 12.65 -9.32 4.67
N SER A 153 12.98 -10.16 3.70
CA SER A 153 12.23 -11.37 3.39
C SER A 153 12.63 -12.51 4.34
N ARG A 154 11.90 -13.63 4.28
CA ARG A 154 12.27 -14.87 5.01
C ARG A 154 13.63 -15.44 4.60
N ALA A 155 14.10 -15.13 3.41
CA ALA A 155 15.44 -15.49 2.93
C ALA A 155 16.47 -14.41 3.27
N LEU A 156 16.16 -13.48 4.16
CA LEU A 156 17.01 -12.35 4.54
C LEU A 156 17.45 -11.48 3.35
N ASP A 157 16.68 -11.45 2.27
CA ASP A 157 16.89 -10.49 1.19
C ASP A 157 16.25 -9.13 1.53
N PRO A 158 16.75 -8.01 0.99
CA PRO A 158 16.09 -6.72 1.03
C PRO A 158 14.63 -6.81 0.60
N HIS A 159 13.69 -6.48 1.48
CA HIS A 159 12.26 -6.53 1.22
C HIS A 159 11.48 -5.56 2.10
N LEU A 160 11.38 -4.33 1.64
CA LEU A 160 10.62 -3.29 2.33
C LEU A 160 9.12 -3.55 2.18
N HIS A 161 8.44 -3.78 3.29
CA HIS A 161 6.99 -3.96 3.32
C HIS A 161 6.39 -3.54 4.66
N THR A 162 5.11 -3.24 4.65
CA THR A 162 4.34 -2.90 5.85
C THR A 162 3.16 -3.84 5.98
N HIS A 163 3.04 -4.50 7.13
CA HIS A 163 1.80 -5.12 7.58
C HIS A 163 0.91 -4.06 8.20
N LEU A 164 -0.21 -3.75 7.57
CA LEU A 164 -1.28 -2.95 8.14
C LEU A 164 -2.35 -3.89 8.69
N VAL A 165 -2.31 -4.12 9.98
CA VAL A 165 -3.29 -4.98 10.67
C VAL A 165 -4.45 -4.13 11.13
N MET A 166 -5.54 -4.16 10.38
CA MET A 166 -6.76 -3.43 10.65
C MET A 166 -7.71 -4.26 11.50
N ALA A 167 -8.05 -3.77 12.67
CA ALA A 167 -9.01 -4.42 13.57
C ALA A 167 -10.42 -4.44 12.94
N ASN A 168 -11.18 -5.48 13.22
CA ASN A 168 -12.57 -5.61 12.75
C ASN A 168 -13.53 -4.83 13.65
N VAL A 169 -13.19 -3.58 13.95
CA VAL A 169 -14.03 -2.63 14.69
C VAL A 169 -14.07 -1.30 13.95
N ALA A 170 -15.21 -0.63 13.96
CA ALA A 170 -15.34 0.70 13.43
C ALA A 170 -16.51 1.42 14.13
N GLN A 171 -16.33 2.71 14.37
CA GLN A 171 -17.40 3.59 14.79
C GLN A 171 -18.07 4.19 13.55
N GLY A 172 -19.38 4.00 13.42
CA GLY A 172 -20.17 4.73 12.42
C GLY A 172 -20.22 6.21 12.76
N VAL A 173 -20.45 7.06 11.75
CA VAL A 173 -20.58 8.52 11.95
C VAL A 173 -21.69 8.90 12.94
N GLU A 174 -22.61 7.99 13.23
CA GLU A 174 -23.65 8.12 14.28
C GLU A 174 -23.16 7.76 15.69
N GLY A 175 -21.85 7.50 15.86
CA GLY A 175 -21.23 7.23 17.16
C GLY A 175 -21.24 5.76 17.63
N THR A 176 -21.94 4.86 16.94
CA THR A 176 -22.08 3.46 17.38
C THR A 176 -20.97 2.58 16.84
N TRP A 177 -20.31 1.84 17.73
CA TRP A 177 -19.31 0.85 17.38
C TRP A 177 -19.92 -0.47 16.85
N SER A 178 -19.26 -1.10 15.88
CA SER A 178 -19.59 -2.43 15.38
C SER A 178 -18.47 -3.02 14.54
N ALA A 179 -18.69 -4.23 14.02
CA ALA A 179 -17.78 -4.84 13.04
C ALA A 179 -17.73 -4.06 11.73
N THR A 180 -16.54 -3.95 11.15
CA THR A 180 -16.27 -3.39 9.82
C THR A 180 -16.90 -4.23 8.70
N ASP A 181 -17.36 -3.60 7.62
CA ASP A 181 -17.76 -4.31 6.39
C ASP A 181 -16.52 -4.75 5.59
N THR A 182 -15.87 -5.83 6.05
CA THR A 182 -14.67 -6.38 5.44
C THR A 182 -14.85 -6.83 3.99
N ARG A 183 -16.08 -7.20 3.58
CA ARG A 183 -16.37 -7.60 2.19
C ARG A 183 -15.98 -6.51 1.20
N ARG A 184 -16.24 -5.25 1.54
CA ARG A 184 -15.92 -4.12 0.67
C ARG A 184 -14.42 -3.92 0.53
N LEU A 185 -13.64 -4.09 1.59
CA LEU A 185 -12.18 -4.09 1.53
C LEU A 185 -11.65 -5.11 0.52
N PHE A 186 -12.19 -6.35 0.54
CA PHE A 186 -11.79 -7.38 -0.40
C PHE A 186 -12.16 -7.06 -1.85
N LEU A 187 -13.28 -6.39 -2.08
CA LEU A 187 -13.65 -5.89 -3.41
C LEU A 187 -12.65 -4.83 -3.92
N HIS A 188 -12.21 -3.94 -3.05
CA HIS A 188 -11.28 -2.85 -3.37
C HIS A 188 -9.81 -3.25 -3.33
N ARG A 189 -9.46 -4.49 -2.95
CA ARG A 189 -8.07 -4.90 -2.72
C ARG A 189 -7.10 -4.54 -3.85
N ARG A 190 -7.58 -4.58 -5.12
CA ARG A 190 -6.75 -4.21 -6.27
C ARG A 190 -6.54 -2.71 -6.32
N ALA A 191 -7.61 -1.92 -6.20
CA ALA A 191 -7.52 -0.47 -6.21
C ALA A 191 -6.63 0.04 -5.07
N ILE A 192 -6.75 -0.53 -3.86
CA ILE A 192 -5.88 -0.23 -2.71
C ILE A 192 -4.41 -0.47 -3.07
N GLY A 193 -4.08 -1.61 -3.69
CA GLY A 193 -2.71 -1.92 -4.12
C GLY A 193 -2.21 -0.98 -5.21
N SER A 194 -3.03 -0.70 -6.24
CA SER A 194 -2.65 0.21 -7.32
C SER A 194 -2.46 1.66 -6.83
N VAL A 195 -3.30 2.13 -5.90
CA VAL A 195 -3.17 3.44 -5.25
C VAL A 195 -1.86 3.52 -4.47
N TYR A 196 -1.56 2.52 -3.64
CA TYR A 196 -0.27 2.45 -2.93
C TYR A 196 0.91 2.52 -3.90
N GLU A 197 0.91 1.72 -4.98
CA GLU A 197 2.00 1.72 -5.96
C GLU A 197 2.13 3.06 -6.70
N ALA A 198 1.02 3.72 -7.03
CA ALA A 198 1.03 5.05 -7.65
C ALA A 198 1.56 6.13 -6.69
N SER A 199 1.09 6.15 -5.44
CA SER A 199 1.59 7.05 -4.40
C SER A 199 3.08 6.84 -4.12
N LEU A 200 3.55 5.59 -4.07
CA LEU A 200 4.97 5.27 -3.90
C LEU A 200 5.83 5.86 -5.02
N ARG A 201 5.39 5.72 -6.28
CA ARG A 201 6.08 6.31 -7.42
C ARG A 201 6.11 7.82 -7.32
N HIS A 202 4.97 8.44 -7.04
CA HIS A 202 4.86 9.88 -6.89
C HIS A 202 5.80 10.42 -5.81
N GLU A 203 5.74 9.83 -4.63
CA GLU A 203 6.53 10.26 -3.47
C GLU A 203 8.04 10.10 -3.71
N LEU A 204 8.47 8.98 -4.29
CA LEU A 204 9.88 8.75 -4.56
C LEU A 204 10.38 9.66 -5.68
N THR A 205 9.62 9.83 -6.78
CA THR A 205 9.97 10.77 -7.86
C THR A 205 10.06 12.19 -7.35
N SER A 206 9.09 12.66 -6.56
CA SER A 206 9.05 14.02 -6.03
C SER A 206 10.22 14.33 -5.09
N ARG A 207 10.69 13.33 -4.34
CA ARG A 207 11.81 13.48 -3.39
C ARG A 207 13.17 13.40 -4.06
N THR A 208 13.30 12.62 -5.13
CA THR A 208 14.60 12.22 -5.65
C THR A 208 14.77 12.45 -7.14
N GLY A 209 13.70 12.71 -7.89
CA GLY A 209 13.74 12.76 -9.35
C GLY A 209 14.02 11.40 -10.01
N ILE A 210 13.78 10.29 -9.32
CA ILE A 210 13.93 8.95 -9.89
C ILE A 210 12.86 8.71 -10.98
N ALA A 211 13.30 8.09 -12.09
CA ALA A 211 12.45 7.64 -13.18
C ALA A 211 11.98 6.20 -12.98
N TRP A 212 10.85 5.85 -13.62
CA TRP A 212 10.25 4.52 -13.58
C TRP A 212 10.11 3.94 -14.98
N GLU A 213 10.17 2.61 -15.07
CA GLU A 213 9.95 1.88 -16.30
C GLU A 213 8.92 0.75 -16.10
N PRO A 214 8.09 0.47 -17.12
CA PRO A 214 7.15 -0.63 -17.01
C PRO A 214 7.90 -1.96 -17.04
N VAL A 215 7.63 -2.83 -16.08
CA VAL A 215 8.17 -4.19 -16.08
C VAL A 215 7.38 -5.02 -17.08
N THR A 216 7.94 -5.23 -18.25
CA THR A 216 7.51 -6.29 -19.16
C THR A 216 7.90 -7.62 -18.52
N THR A 217 6.96 -8.28 -17.83
CA THR A 217 7.18 -9.62 -17.30
C THR A 217 7.23 -10.63 -18.44
N THR A 218 8.28 -10.65 -19.19
CA THR A 218 8.82 -11.88 -19.77
C THR A 218 9.57 -12.60 -18.65
N ARG A 219 8.87 -13.09 -17.64
CA ARG A 219 9.41 -14.20 -16.87
C ARG A 219 9.55 -15.33 -17.85
N ALA A 220 10.78 -15.81 -18.01
CA ALA A 220 11.11 -16.94 -18.84
C ALA A 220 9.97 -17.97 -18.81
N ASN A 221 9.31 -18.18 -19.95
CA ASN A 221 8.36 -19.22 -20.27
C ASN A 221 7.03 -19.29 -19.48
N THR A 222 6.55 -18.24 -18.84
CA THR A 222 5.21 -18.31 -18.24
C THR A 222 4.35 -17.14 -18.73
N VAL A 223 3.75 -17.31 -19.88
CA VAL A 223 2.52 -16.59 -20.24
C VAL A 223 1.50 -16.99 -19.19
N ILE A 224 1.24 -16.13 -18.20
CA ILE A 224 0.17 -16.34 -17.22
C ILE A 224 -1.16 -16.12 -17.98
N THR A 225 -1.61 -17.15 -18.67
CA THR A 225 -2.95 -17.25 -19.28
C THR A 225 -4.02 -17.62 -18.26
N SER A 226 -3.80 -17.33 -16.98
CA SER A 226 -4.87 -17.36 -16.00
C SER A 226 -5.63 -16.06 -16.11
N GLY A 227 -6.74 -16.00 -16.80
CA GLY A 227 -7.83 -15.03 -16.85
C GLY A 227 -7.77 -13.69 -16.04
N ARG A 228 -6.65 -13.37 -15.44
CA ARG A 228 -6.36 -12.13 -14.72
C ARG A 228 -5.72 -11.13 -15.66
N VAL A 229 -6.27 -9.96 -15.65
CA VAL A 229 -5.75 -8.77 -16.34
C VAL A 229 -4.32 -8.54 -15.88
N PRO A 230 -3.32 -8.49 -16.80
CA PRO A 230 -1.97 -8.10 -16.43
C PRO A 230 -2.03 -6.70 -15.80
N SER A 231 -1.56 -6.54 -14.56
CA SER A 231 -1.29 -5.22 -14.01
C SER A 231 -0.02 -4.71 -14.67
N ILE A 232 -0.01 -3.47 -15.07
CA ILE A 232 1.23 -2.78 -15.36
C ILE A 232 1.96 -2.71 -14.02
N ARG A 233 3.16 -3.29 -13.98
CA ARG A 233 4.06 -3.15 -12.84
C ARG A 233 5.14 -2.17 -13.25
N TRP A 234 5.53 -1.35 -12.30
CA TRP A 234 6.58 -0.38 -12.49
C TRP A 234 7.77 -0.76 -11.62
N ASP A 235 8.96 -0.56 -12.13
CA ASP A 235 10.19 -0.67 -11.36
C ASP A 235 11.06 0.57 -11.58
N VAL A 236 12.04 0.80 -10.72
CA VAL A 236 12.93 1.95 -10.86
C VAL A 236 13.79 1.77 -12.10
N ALA A 237 13.77 2.76 -12.99
CA ALA A 237 14.49 2.71 -14.26
C ALA A 237 16.01 2.75 -14.05
N GLY A 238 16.71 1.84 -14.73
CA GLY A 238 18.17 1.81 -14.77
C GLY A 238 18.85 1.17 -13.56
N ILE A 239 18.14 0.43 -12.72
CA ILE A 239 18.77 -0.48 -11.76
C ILE A 239 19.23 -1.73 -12.51
N ASP A 240 20.47 -2.17 -12.22
CA ASP A 240 21.00 -3.39 -12.81
C ASP A 240 20.11 -4.60 -12.50
N PRO A 241 19.58 -5.30 -13.52
CA PRO A 241 18.77 -6.50 -13.32
C PRO A 241 19.50 -7.63 -12.58
N VAL A 242 20.84 -7.66 -12.63
CA VAL A 242 21.66 -8.62 -11.84
C VAL A 242 21.47 -8.34 -10.36
N LEU A 243 21.54 -7.07 -9.96
CA LEU A 243 21.34 -6.67 -8.56
C LEU A 243 19.94 -7.08 -8.05
N LEU A 244 18.90 -6.90 -8.86
CA LEU A 244 17.54 -7.29 -8.48
C LEU A 244 17.39 -8.82 -8.35
N ARG A 245 18.02 -9.59 -9.26
CA ARG A 245 18.02 -11.07 -9.18
C ARG A 245 18.78 -11.58 -7.97
N LEU A 246 19.95 -11.00 -7.69
CA LEU A 246 20.81 -11.37 -6.57
C LEU A 246 20.06 -11.33 -5.22
N PHE A 247 19.15 -10.38 -5.06
CA PHE A 247 18.33 -10.21 -3.86
C PHE A 247 16.87 -10.70 -4.00
N SER A 248 16.63 -11.65 -4.89
CA SER A 248 15.31 -12.26 -5.10
C SER A 248 15.32 -13.78 -4.83
N GLN A 249 16.12 -14.25 -3.87
CA GLN A 249 16.33 -15.68 -3.58
C GLN A 249 15.01 -16.39 -3.25
N ARG A 250 14.14 -15.77 -2.46
CA ARG A 250 12.83 -16.36 -2.12
C ARG A 250 11.95 -16.57 -3.35
N ALA A 251 11.94 -15.64 -4.29
CA ALA A 251 11.19 -15.78 -5.52
C ALA A 251 11.79 -16.91 -6.40
N ALA A 252 13.11 -17.00 -6.44
CA ALA A 252 13.81 -18.06 -7.16
C ALA A 252 13.50 -19.45 -6.58
N SER A 253 13.56 -19.62 -5.26
CA SER A 253 13.21 -20.90 -4.58
C SER A 253 11.76 -21.32 -4.87
N ILE A 254 10.81 -20.38 -4.82
CA ILE A 254 9.41 -20.65 -5.15
C ILE A 254 9.26 -21.07 -6.62
N ASP A 255 9.92 -20.38 -7.53
CA ASP A 255 9.87 -20.69 -8.96
C ASP A 255 10.49 -22.06 -9.26
N GLU A 256 11.61 -22.40 -8.61
CA GLU A 256 12.25 -23.71 -8.71
C GLU A 256 11.37 -24.84 -8.16
N PHE A 257 10.76 -24.66 -7.00
CA PHE A 257 9.81 -25.62 -6.42
C PHE A 257 8.63 -25.88 -7.36
N VAL A 258 8.07 -24.81 -7.92
CA VAL A 258 6.93 -24.88 -8.84
C VAL A 258 7.35 -25.57 -10.13
N HIS A 259 8.55 -25.30 -10.63
CA HIS A 259 9.09 -25.95 -11.83
C HIS A 259 9.28 -27.44 -11.62
N ARG A 260 9.87 -27.86 -10.49
CA ARG A 260 10.10 -29.28 -10.16
C ARG A 260 8.81 -30.09 -10.01
N ARG A 261 7.73 -29.49 -9.49
CA ARG A 261 6.46 -30.20 -9.21
C ARG A 261 5.34 -29.95 -10.22
N GLY A 262 5.47 -28.97 -11.08
CA GLY A 262 4.37 -28.44 -11.90
C GLY A 262 4.23 -28.98 -13.31
N GLY A 263 5.15 -29.82 -13.80
CA GLY A 263 5.03 -30.51 -15.12
C GLY A 263 4.65 -29.58 -16.29
N GLY A 264 5.04 -28.30 -16.31
CA GLY A 264 4.84 -27.37 -17.42
C GLY A 264 3.85 -26.21 -17.21
N ARG A 265 2.97 -26.22 -16.20
CA ARG A 265 2.06 -25.06 -15.90
C ARG A 265 1.95 -24.81 -14.40
N PRO A 266 2.58 -23.76 -13.88
CA PRO A 266 2.46 -23.40 -12.45
C PRO A 266 1.05 -22.92 -12.12
N SER A 267 0.33 -23.66 -11.28
CA SER A 267 -0.96 -23.21 -10.74
C SER A 267 -0.74 -22.21 -9.57
N ALA A 268 -1.70 -21.29 -9.37
CA ALA A 268 -1.70 -20.40 -8.22
C ALA A 268 -1.74 -21.17 -6.87
N GLY A 269 -2.35 -22.38 -6.88
CA GLY A 269 -2.35 -23.28 -5.72
C GLY A 269 -0.96 -23.83 -5.40
N LEU A 270 -0.21 -24.26 -6.41
CA LEU A 270 1.14 -24.79 -6.23
C LEU A 270 2.11 -23.72 -5.71
N ARG A 271 2.01 -22.48 -6.21
CA ARG A 271 2.77 -21.34 -5.66
C ARG A 271 2.44 -21.03 -4.20
N ARG A 272 1.16 -21.14 -3.83
CA ARG A 272 0.75 -20.97 -2.43
C ARG A 272 1.32 -22.09 -1.54
N THR A 273 1.31 -23.33 -2.02
CA THR A 273 1.91 -24.46 -1.32
C THR A 273 3.43 -24.27 -1.16
N ALA A 274 4.14 -23.87 -2.23
CA ALA A 274 5.56 -23.55 -2.18
C ALA A 274 5.90 -22.47 -1.14
N PHE A 275 5.04 -21.46 -1.05
CA PHE A 275 5.20 -20.38 -0.07
C PHE A 275 5.14 -20.87 1.39
N HIS A 276 4.43 -21.95 1.68
CA HIS A 276 4.28 -22.49 3.03
C HIS A 276 5.28 -23.60 3.38
N ILE A 277 5.75 -24.39 2.42
CA ILE A 277 6.56 -25.61 2.67
C ILE A 277 8.05 -25.28 2.85
N ASP A 278 8.58 -24.35 2.07
CA ASP A 278 10.01 -24.04 2.07
C ASP A 278 10.31 -22.92 3.09
N ARG A 279 10.31 -23.27 4.37
CA ARG A 279 10.62 -22.38 5.48
C ARG A 279 12.05 -22.62 5.96
N PRO A 280 13.01 -21.70 5.73
CA PRO A 280 14.32 -21.80 6.36
C PRO A 280 14.20 -21.68 7.88
N ASP A 281 15.10 -22.38 8.62
CA ASP A 281 15.18 -22.30 10.07
C ASP A 281 15.51 -20.89 10.58
N LYS A 282 15.12 -20.61 11.82
CA LYS A 282 15.27 -19.30 12.47
C LYS A 282 16.77 -19.06 12.80
N ASP A 283 17.39 -18.10 12.13
CA ASP A 283 18.65 -17.50 12.55
C ASP A 283 18.33 -16.23 13.38
N GLN A 284 18.49 -16.29 14.70
CA GLN A 284 18.02 -15.24 15.64
C GLN A 284 19.09 -14.19 15.96
N GLY A 285 20.25 -14.22 15.30
CA GLY A 285 21.40 -13.39 15.69
C GLY A 285 21.70 -12.21 14.78
N GLN A 286 20.97 -12.02 13.68
CA GLN A 286 21.35 -11.01 12.69
C GLN A 286 20.68 -9.64 12.97
N THR A 287 21.45 -8.56 12.77
CA THR A 287 20.96 -7.19 12.83
C THR A 287 20.80 -6.61 11.42
N VAL A 288 19.97 -5.56 11.26
CA VAL A 288 19.82 -4.87 9.97
C VAL A 288 21.16 -4.37 9.44
N ASP A 289 22.04 -3.87 10.30
CA ASP A 289 23.36 -3.36 9.90
C ASP A 289 24.32 -4.48 9.50
N GLY A 290 24.28 -5.62 10.18
CA GLY A 290 25.03 -6.82 9.78
C GLY A 290 24.60 -7.33 8.42
N LEU A 291 23.28 -7.41 8.18
CA LEU A 291 22.73 -7.78 6.87
C LEU A 291 23.10 -6.77 5.78
N ARG A 292 23.06 -5.47 6.07
CA ARG A 292 23.44 -4.43 5.13
C ARG A 292 24.89 -4.57 4.66
N SER A 293 25.79 -4.89 5.59
CA SER A 293 27.20 -5.19 5.27
C SER A 293 27.33 -6.44 4.40
N ALA A 294 26.63 -7.52 4.72
CA ALA A 294 26.62 -8.74 3.94
C ALA A 294 26.04 -8.54 2.51
N TRP A 295 24.98 -7.75 2.38
CA TRP A 295 24.40 -7.42 1.07
C TRP A 295 25.36 -6.59 0.21
N LYS A 296 26.08 -5.62 0.81
CA LYS A 296 27.08 -4.82 0.10
C LYS A 296 28.22 -5.70 -0.40
N SER A 297 28.74 -6.60 0.45
CA SER A 297 29.77 -7.56 0.05
C SER A 297 29.30 -8.44 -1.12
N ARG A 298 28.07 -9.00 -1.02
CA ARG A 298 27.50 -9.81 -2.10
C ARG A 298 27.35 -9.02 -3.41
N ALA A 299 26.97 -7.76 -3.38
CA ALA A 299 26.90 -6.93 -4.58
C ALA A 299 28.29 -6.70 -5.18
N ALA A 300 29.30 -6.45 -4.34
CA ALA A 300 30.69 -6.24 -4.75
C ALA A 300 31.29 -7.49 -5.43
N ASP A 301 30.92 -8.72 -4.99
CA ASP A 301 31.34 -9.98 -5.63
C ASP A 301 30.89 -10.08 -7.10
N PHE A 302 29.87 -9.31 -7.49
CA PHE A 302 29.37 -9.19 -8.87
C PHE A 302 29.82 -7.88 -9.56
N GLY A 303 30.77 -7.16 -8.98
CA GLY A 303 31.28 -5.91 -9.53
C GLY A 303 30.32 -4.73 -9.45
N ILE A 304 29.30 -4.81 -8.57
CA ILE A 304 28.29 -3.78 -8.38
C ILE A 304 28.56 -3.02 -7.09
N ASP A 305 28.82 -1.71 -7.19
CA ASP A 305 28.91 -0.82 -6.03
C ASP A 305 27.53 -0.19 -5.75
N PRO A 306 26.89 -0.49 -4.61
CA PRO A 306 25.64 0.14 -4.24
C PRO A 306 25.70 1.67 -4.12
N ALA A 307 26.87 2.27 -3.96
CA ALA A 307 27.04 3.72 -3.96
C ALA A 307 26.66 4.35 -5.32
N ASP A 308 26.79 3.61 -6.41
CA ASP A 308 26.42 4.04 -7.76
C ASP A 308 24.90 4.24 -7.94
N LEU A 309 24.08 3.72 -7.03
CA LEU A 309 22.63 3.94 -7.04
C LEU A 309 22.27 5.44 -6.94
N ILE A 310 23.17 6.27 -6.42
CA ILE A 310 22.98 7.73 -6.39
C ILE A 310 22.83 8.34 -7.80
N ARG A 311 23.38 7.71 -8.84
CA ARG A 311 23.27 8.15 -10.24
C ARG A 311 21.85 8.05 -10.81
N LEU A 312 20.93 7.41 -10.09
CA LEU A 312 19.52 7.33 -10.46
C LEU A 312 18.75 8.60 -10.11
N VAL A 313 19.29 9.41 -9.21
CA VAL A 313 18.67 10.66 -8.71
C VAL A 313 18.70 11.74 -9.81
N GLY A 314 17.65 12.55 -9.87
CA GLY A 314 17.55 13.70 -10.78
C GLY A 314 17.33 13.37 -12.25
N ARG A 315 16.94 12.14 -12.58
CA ARG A 315 16.64 11.75 -13.97
C ARG A 315 15.36 12.35 -14.50
N VAL A 316 14.41 12.66 -13.62
CA VAL A 316 13.19 13.42 -13.93
C VAL A 316 13.34 14.79 -13.31
N ARG A 317 13.84 15.77 -14.11
CA ARG A 317 14.09 17.13 -13.61
C ARG A 317 12.85 18.00 -13.57
N ASP A 318 11.93 17.80 -14.51
CA ASP A 318 10.75 18.62 -14.72
C ASP A 318 9.52 17.72 -14.93
N ALA A 319 9.29 16.76 -14.03
CA ALA A 319 7.99 16.13 -14.00
C ALA A 319 6.99 17.25 -13.67
N PRO A 320 6.11 17.64 -14.62
CA PRO A 320 5.05 18.59 -14.29
C PRO A 320 4.35 18.02 -13.05
N PRO A 321 3.90 18.85 -12.09
CA PRO A 321 3.30 18.40 -10.83
C PRO A 321 2.18 17.38 -11.01
N HIS A 322 1.73 17.18 -12.22
CA HIS A 322 0.67 16.27 -12.65
C HIS A 322 1.03 15.56 -13.96
N ALA A 323 2.31 15.19 -14.17
CA ALA A 323 2.70 14.45 -15.36
C ALA A 323 1.99 13.11 -15.42
N ALA A 324 0.89 13.34 -15.81
CA ALA A 324 -0.03 12.75 -16.74
C ALA A 324 -0.17 11.24 -16.54
N VAL A 325 -1.39 10.86 -16.39
CA VAL A 325 -1.87 9.52 -16.76
C VAL A 325 -1.49 9.33 -18.22
N ASP A 326 -0.80 8.25 -18.53
CA ASP A 326 -0.54 7.85 -19.92
C ASP A 326 -1.85 7.34 -20.54
N ASN A 327 -2.38 8.08 -21.48
CA ASN A 327 -3.70 7.83 -22.09
C ASN A 327 -3.74 6.50 -22.84
N ASP A 328 -2.65 6.13 -23.51
CA ASP A 328 -2.58 4.88 -24.27
C ASP A 328 -2.55 3.69 -23.32
N LEU A 329 -1.78 3.77 -22.23
CA LEU A 329 -1.77 2.76 -21.18
C LEU A 329 -3.13 2.66 -20.48
N LEU A 330 -3.78 3.78 -20.19
CA LEU A 330 -5.11 3.80 -19.57
C LEU A 330 -6.14 3.16 -20.52
N ALA A 331 -6.17 3.56 -21.77
CA ALA A 331 -7.07 3.01 -22.79
C ALA A 331 -6.86 1.51 -22.94
N ALA A 332 -5.62 1.06 -23.15
CA ALA A 332 -5.29 -0.35 -23.27
C ALA A 332 -5.71 -1.15 -22.02
N ARG A 333 -5.55 -0.56 -20.85
CA ARG A 333 -5.94 -1.17 -19.58
C ARG A 333 -7.45 -1.36 -19.46
N LEU A 334 -8.22 -0.33 -19.79
CA LEU A 334 -9.68 -0.35 -19.76
C LEU A 334 -10.26 -1.26 -20.84
N GLU A 335 -9.68 -1.27 -22.05
CA GLU A 335 -10.03 -2.20 -23.12
C GLU A 335 -9.89 -3.65 -22.67
N HIS A 336 -8.75 -3.97 -22.07
CA HIS A 336 -8.55 -5.32 -21.58
C HIS A 336 -9.57 -5.72 -20.48
N LEU A 337 -10.00 -4.78 -19.63
CA LEU A 337 -11.08 -5.01 -18.68
C LEU A 337 -12.43 -5.21 -19.40
N ALA A 338 -12.68 -4.43 -20.45
CA ALA A 338 -13.90 -4.52 -21.25
C ALA A 338 -14.05 -5.85 -22.00
N THR A 339 -12.95 -6.48 -22.43
CA THR A 339 -13.02 -7.84 -23.03
C THR A 339 -13.56 -8.91 -22.08
N LYS A 340 -13.53 -8.66 -20.78
CA LYS A 340 -13.91 -9.63 -19.75
C LYS A 340 -15.16 -9.25 -18.96
N ARG A 341 -15.61 -8.02 -19.07
CA ARG A 341 -16.72 -7.46 -18.29
C ARG A 341 -17.50 -6.45 -19.10
N SER A 342 -18.80 -6.59 -19.12
CA SER A 342 -19.69 -5.59 -19.73
C SER A 342 -19.76 -4.29 -18.92
N TRP A 343 -19.42 -4.34 -17.63
CA TRP A 343 -19.49 -3.23 -16.68
C TRP A 343 -18.20 -3.10 -15.87
N LEU A 344 -17.75 -1.87 -15.69
CA LEU A 344 -16.65 -1.50 -14.80
C LEU A 344 -17.20 -0.83 -13.55
N ALA A 345 -16.67 -1.19 -12.40
CA ALA A 345 -16.95 -0.51 -11.14
C ALA A 345 -15.94 0.61 -10.91
N GLY A 346 -16.28 1.62 -10.10
CA GLY A 346 -15.39 2.75 -9.79
C GLY A 346 -13.99 2.31 -9.35
N ARG A 347 -13.89 1.27 -8.53
CA ARG A 347 -12.60 0.69 -8.13
C ARG A 347 -11.77 0.12 -9.30
N ASP A 348 -12.40 -0.34 -10.38
CA ASP A 348 -11.68 -0.84 -11.57
C ASP A 348 -11.05 0.34 -12.33
N VAL A 349 -11.75 1.47 -12.40
CA VAL A 349 -11.26 2.72 -13.01
C VAL A 349 -10.16 3.35 -12.16
N VAL A 350 -10.33 3.42 -10.83
CA VAL A 350 -9.27 3.87 -9.89
C VAL A 350 -7.99 3.07 -10.09
N ALA A 351 -8.09 1.75 -10.15
CA ALA A 351 -6.93 0.90 -10.37
C ALA A 351 -6.28 1.12 -11.75
N ALA A 352 -7.09 1.36 -12.80
CA ALA A 352 -6.58 1.61 -14.14
C ALA A 352 -5.83 2.95 -14.23
N VAL A 353 -6.37 4.02 -13.65
CA VAL A 353 -5.73 5.33 -13.58
C VAL A 353 -4.41 5.27 -12.81
N ALA A 354 -4.40 4.63 -11.64
CA ALA A 354 -3.20 4.45 -10.84
C ALA A 354 -2.12 3.64 -11.57
N ASP A 355 -2.50 2.55 -12.25
CA ASP A 355 -1.59 1.71 -13.03
C ASP A 355 -1.01 2.47 -14.25
N ALA A 356 -1.79 3.36 -14.86
CA ALA A 356 -1.42 4.10 -16.07
C ALA A 356 -0.65 5.41 -15.81
N SER A 357 -0.21 5.64 -14.56
CA SER A 357 0.55 6.85 -14.19
C SER A 357 2.03 6.50 -14.02
N PRO A 358 2.92 6.80 -14.99
CA PRO A 358 4.33 6.40 -14.93
C PRO A 358 5.07 6.91 -13.70
N SER A 359 5.02 8.20 -13.42
CA SER A 359 5.62 8.81 -12.23
C SER A 359 4.74 8.72 -10.98
N GLY A 360 3.58 8.05 -11.10
CA GLY A 360 2.62 7.92 -10.01
C GLY A 360 1.79 9.19 -9.77
N LEU A 361 0.80 9.04 -8.88
CA LEU A 361 -0.12 10.12 -8.47
C LEU A 361 -0.51 9.90 -7.01
N PRO A 362 -0.74 10.97 -6.22
CA PRO A 362 -1.33 10.86 -4.89
C PRO A 362 -2.74 10.26 -4.95
N ALA A 363 -3.15 9.53 -3.91
CA ALA A 363 -4.47 8.89 -3.85
C ALA A 363 -5.65 9.82 -4.16
N PRO A 364 -5.73 11.05 -3.61
CA PRO A 364 -6.84 11.96 -3.92
C PRO A 364 -6.90 12.37 -5.40
N VAL A 365 -5.75 12.46 -6.07
CA VAL A 365 -5.70 12.78 -7.50
C VAL A 365 -6.19 11.60 -8.33
N VAL A 366 -5.74 10.38 -8.03
CA VAL A 366 -6.23 9.15 -8.66
C VAL A 366 -7.75 9.02 -8.54
N GLU A 367 -8.29 9.27 -7.34
CA GLU A 367 -9.73 9.23 -7.09
C GLU A 367 -10.49 10.28 -7.91
N ARG A 368 -9.97 11.50 -7.97
CA ARG A 368 -10.56 12.60 -8.73
C ARG A 368 -10.60 12.30 -10.22
N VAL A 369 -9.48 11.88 -10.81
CA VAL A 369 -9.39 11.50 -12.23
C VAL A 369 -10.38 10.37 -12.53
N ALA A 370 -10.43 9.32 -11.69
CA ALA A 370 -11.36 8.22 -11.87
C ALA A 370 -12.83 8.65 -11.76
N HIS A 371 -13.15 9.56 -10.85
CA HIS A 371 -14.49 10.13 -10.69
C HIS A 371 -14.89 10.95 -11.91
N THR A 372 -14.01 11.83 -12.38
CA THR A 372 -14.22 12.67 -13.58
C THR A 372 -14.49 11.82 -14.83
N LEU A 373 -13.70 10.76 -15.03
CA LEU A 373 -13.96 9.81 -16.10
C LEU A 373 -15.34 9.15 -16.00
N GLY A 374 -15.70 8.70 -14.78
CA GLY A 374 -17.00 8.08 -14.55
C GLY A 374 -18.17 9.01 -14.78
N THR A 375 -18.03 10.28 -14.42
CA THR A 375 -19.03 11.31 -14.67
C THR A 375 -19.17 11.58 -16.17
N ALA A 376 -18.07 11.76 -16.89
CA ALA A 376 -18.07 11.96 -18.34
C ALA A 376 -18.73 10.80 -19.12
N VAL A 377 -18.58 9.56 -18.62
CA VAL A 377 -19.25 8.39 -19.19
C VAL A 377 -20.75 8.38 -18.92
N ALA A 378 -21.16 8.77 -17.70
CA ALA A 378 -22.57 8.76 -17.30
C ALA A 378 -23.40 9.82 -18.04
N GLU A 379 -22.76 10.88 -18.49
CA GLU A 379 -23.40 12.06 -19.07
C GLU A 379 -23.21 12.18 -20.58
N HIS A 380 -23.25 11.07 -21.31
CA HIS A 380 -23.09 11.01 -22.77
C HIS A 380 -23.91 12.04 -23.57
N ASP A 381 -24.67 12.90 -22.89
CA ASP A 381 -25.51 13.99 -23.43
C ASP A 381 -24.85 15.37 -23.46
N GLY A 382 -23.53 15.50 -23.35
CA GLY A 382 -22.81 16.79 -23.58
C GLY A 382 -23.02 17.88 -22.51
N ARG A 383 -23.85 17.68 -21.48
CA ARG A 383 -24.10 18.63 -20.39
C ARG A 383 -23.09 18.56 -19.23
N ALA A 384 -22.34 17.48 -19.16
CA ALA A 384 -21.40 17.19 -18.09
C ALA A 384 -20.17 18.11 -18.04
N LEU A 385 -19.68 18.56 -19.17
CA LEU A 385 -18.51 19.46 -19.19
C LEU A 385 -18.77 20.77 -18.45
N ALA A 386 -20.01 21.27 -18.48
CA ALA A 386 -20.39 22.50 -17.78
C ALA A 386 -20.48 22.30 -16.24
N GLN A 387 -20.94 21.13 -15.79
CA GLN A 387 -21.03 20.82 -14.34
C GLN A 387 -19.67 20.50 -13.73
N LEU A 388 -18.72 19.92 -14.47
CA LEU A 388 -17.37 19.66 -14.00
C LEU A 388 -16.64 20.95 -13.58
N THR A 389 -16.84 22.04 -14.32
CA THR A 389 -16.31 23.35 -13.97
C THR A 389 -16.91 23.90 -12.67
N GLN A 390 -18.17 23.59 -12.37
CA GLN A 390 -18.86 24.02 -11.15
C GLN A 390 -18.49 23.17 -9.92
N LEU A 391 -18.35 21.85 -10.06
CA LEU A 391 -17.94 20.93 -8.98
C LEU A 391 -16.48 21.15 -8.56
N ALA A 392 -15.63 21.56 -9.50
CA ALA A 392 -14.24 21.88 -9.22
C ALA A 392 -14.07 23.20 -8.41
N GLN A 393 -15.04 24.08 -8.43
CA GLN A 393 -15.06 25.34 -7.68
C GLN A 393 -15.71 25.24 -6.30
N SER A 394 -16.35 24.12 -5.96
CA SER A 394 -16.97 23.93 -4.64
C SER A 394 -15.93 23.60 -3.58
N PRO A 395 -15.97 24.28 -2.42
CA PRO A 395 -15.19 23.88 -1.26
C PRO A 395 -15.60 22.45 -0.87
N GLN A 396 -14.65 21.67 -0.41
CA GLN A 396 -14.70 20.23 -0.07
C GLN A 396 -16.13 19.71 0.21
N PRO A 397 -16.60 18.65 -0.47
CA PRO A 397 -17.90 18.09 -0.16
C PRO A 397 -17.88 17.63 1.30
N THR A 398 -18.69 18.26 2.13
CA THR A 398 -19.09 17.75 3.44
C THR A 398 -19.47 16.28 3.24
N LEU A 399 -19.03 15.41 4.14
CA LEU A 399 -19.23 13.94 4.15
C LEU A 399 -20.73 13.56 4.23
N SER A 400 -21.55 14.08 3.33
CA SER A 400 -22.97 13.82 3.26
C SER A 400 -23.27 12.68 2.30
N ARG A 401 -23.67 11.55 2.90
CA ARG A 401 -24.32 10.39 2.27
C ARG A 401 -23.53 9.75 1.14
N VAL A 402 -22.57 8.93 1.48
CA VAL A 402 -22.01 7.96 0.53
C VAL A 402 -23.15 7.08 0.01
N SER A 403 -23.47 7.18 -1.27
CA SER A 403 -24.41 6.30 -1.95
C SER A 403 -24.10 4.84 -1.61
N ALA A 404 -25.11 4.07 -1.26
CA ALA A 404 -24.99 2.67 -0.87
C ALA A 404 -24.39 1.76 -1.98
N GLN A 405 -24.37 2.22 -3.22
CA GLN A 405 -23.86 1.49 -4.38
C GLN A 405 -22.67 2.21 -5.02
N GLU A 406 -21.62 1.44 -5.26
CA GLU A 406 -20.49 1.90 -6.04
C GLU A 406 -20.94 2.14 -7.49
N PRO A 407 -20.54 3.25 -8.13
CA PRO A 407 -20.91 3.54 -9.50
C PRO A 407 -20.39 2.45 -10.45
N ARG A 408 -21.17 2.15 -11.46
CA ARG A 408 -20.84 1.19 -12.52
C ARG A 408 -21.12 1.81 -13.87
N TRP A 409 -20.20 1.62 -14.80
CA TRP A 409 -20.29 2.16 -16.15
C TRP A 409 -20.18 1.05 -17.19
N VAL A 410 -20.82 1.23 -18.36
CA VAL A 410 -20.63 0.34 -19.49
C VAL A 410 -19.17 0.40 -19.93
N ALA A 411 -18.50 -0.73 -19.98
CA ALA A 411 -17.06 -0.77 -20.21
C ALA A 411 -16.64 -0.16 -21.57
N ALA A 412 -17.43 -0.38 -22.61
CA ALA A 412 -17.19 0.20 -23.94
C ALA A 412 -17.27 1.74 -23.94
N ASP A 413 -18.17 2.31 -23.14
CA ASP A 413 -18.33 3.76 -23.05
C ASP A 413 -17.16 4.39 -22.30
N VAL A 414 -16.65 3.77 -21.24
CA VAL A 414 -15.44 4.23 -20.53
C VAL A 414 -14.24 4.27 -21.49
N VAL A 415 -14.03 3.20 -22.26
CA VAL A 415 -12.94 3.14 -23.25
C VAL A 415 -13.07 4.22 -24.30
N ARG A 416 -14.29 4.42 -24.84
CA ARG A 416 -14.57 5.45 -25.85
C ARG A 416 -14.27 6.86 -25.32
N THR A 417 -14.71 7.16 -24.11
CA THR A 417 -14.50 8.46 -23.46
C THR A 417 -13.00 8.73 -23.25
N VAL A 418 -12.23 7.76 -22.82
CA VAL A 418 -10.77 7.91 -22.65
C VAL A 418 -10.11 8.23 -24.00
N ARG A 419 -10.44 7.49 -25.05
CA ARG A 419 -9.84 7.69 -26.37
C ARG A 419 -10.20 9.04 -27.04
N SER A 420 -11.38 9.59 -26.73
CA SER A 420 -11.88 10.77 -27.44
C SER A 420 -11.78 12.08 -26.65
N GLN A 421 -11.74 12.04 -25.32
CA GLN A 421 -11.96 13.23 -24.48
C GLN A 421 -11.00 13.35 -23.29
N PHE A 422 -10.08 12.41 -23.08
CA PHE A 422 -9.32 12.38 -21.83
C PHE A 422 -8.34 13.55 -21.69
N ASP A 423 -7.63 13.94 -22.74
CA ASP A 423 -6.66 15.04 -22.69
C ASP A 423 -7.28 16.39 -22.31
N PRO A 424 -8.45 16.79 -22.86
CA PRO A 424 -9.14 17.98 -22.40
C PRO A 424 -9.60 17.91 -20.94
N LEU A 425 -10.00 16.72 -20.46
CA LEU A 425 -10.45 16.52 -19.08
C LEU A 425 -9.29 16.66 -18.08
N VAL A 426 -8.14 16.05 -18.35
CA VAL A 426 -6.96 16.17 -17.49
C VAL A 426 -6.40 17.59 -17.49
N SER A 427 -6.33 18.23 -18.66
CA SER A 427 -5.89 19.63 -18.77
C SER A 427 -6.81 20.62 -18.02
N SER A 428 -8.08 20.28 -17.81
CA SER A 428 -8.99 21.08 -16.98
C SER A 428 -8.71 20.92 -15.49
N LEU A 429 -8.27 19.73 -15.05
CA LEU A 429 -7.87 19.46 -13.66
C LEU A 429 -6.57 20.18 -13.29
N ASP A 430 -5.64 20.29 -14.23
CA ASP A 430 -4.37 21.02 -14.03
C ASP A 430 -4.62 22.52 -13.77
N ARG A 431 -5.61 23.10 -14.44
CA ARG A 431 -6.00 24.52 -14.24
C ARG A 431 -6.64 24.78 -12.87
N ILE A 432 -7.22 23.77 -12.24
CA ILE A 432 -7.93 23.86 -10.97
C ILE A 432 -6.99 23.53 -9.79
N GLY A 433 -5.98 22.68 -10.04
CA GLY A 433 -5.00 22.27 -9.01
C GLY A 433 -3.95 23.33 -8.67
N GLY A 434 -3.97 24.49 -9.37
CA GLY A 434 -3.10 25.63 -9.06
C GLY A 434 -3.36 26.31 -7.71
N ASP A 435 -4.38 25.91 -6.98
CA ASP A 435 -4.67 26.46 -5.65
C ASP A 435 -3.81 25.78 -4.57
N SER A 436 -2.91 26.57 -4.05
CA SER A 436 -1.76 26.32 -3.16
C SER A 436 -1.98 25.42 -1.95
N ALA A 437 -3.20 25.23 -1.48
CA ALA A 437 -3.50 24.56 -0.20
C ALA A 437 -3.26 23.03 -0.19
N VAL A 438 -3.35 22.36 -1.36
CA VAL A 438 -3.11 20.90 -1.46
C VAL A 438 -1.60 20.64 -1.58
N ALA A 439 -0.89 21.50 -2.30
CA ALA A 439 0.57 21.44 -2.41
C ALA A 439 1.26 21.80 -1.08
N GLU A 440 0.66 22.68 -0.28
CA GLU A 440 1.19 23.11 1.02
C GLU A 440 1.01 22.03 2.10
N ARG A 441 -0.08 21.26 2.08
CA ARG A 441 -0.26 20.10 2.97
C ARG A 441 0.66 18.93 2.61
N ALA A 442 1.01 18.76 1.34
CA ALA A 442 2.00 17.78 0.90
C ALA A 442 3.44 18.19 1.25
N ARG A 443 3.69 19.48 1.47
CA ARG A 443 4.98 20.06 1.90
C ARG A 443 5.09 20.27 3.40
N ALA A 444 4.05 20.01 4.17
CA ALA A 444 4.14 20.08 5.62
C ALA A 444 5.22 19.10 6.08
N PRO A 445 6.25 19.57 6.79
CA PRO A 445 7.31 18.68 7.28
C PRO A 445 6.65 17.63 8.17
N VAL A 446 7.02 16.36 7.95
CA VAL A 446 6.69 15.26 8.86
C VAL A 446 6.91 15.75 10.29
N PRO A 447 5.94 15.61 11.19
CA PRO A 447 6.05 16.16 12.53
C PRO A 447 7.38 15.76 13.16
N ARG A 448 8.05 16.70 13.80
CA ARG A 448 9.39 16.57 14.44
C ARG A 448 9.51 15.43 15.48
N ALA A 449 8.50 14.58 15.63
CA ALA A 449 8.50 13.41 16.51
C ALA A 449 9.67 12.46 16.24
N ASP A 450 10.06 12.26 14.98
CA ASP A 450 11.17 11.36 14.64
C ASP A 450 12.53 11.84 15.17
N ARG A 451 12.80 13.13 15.12
CA ARG A 451 14.08 13.66 15.65
C ARG A 451 14.19 13.64 17.16
N ALA A 452 13.07 13.71 17.86
CA ALA A 452 13.04 13.58 19.32
C ALA A 452 13.24 12.11 19.73
N HIS A 453 12.69 11.18 18.97
CA HIS A 453 12.86 9.75 19.20
C HIS A 453 14.31 9.30 18.93
N GLU A 454 14.92 9.70 17.82
CA GLU A 454 16.35 9.45 17.53
C GLU A 454 17.29 10.02 18.61
N ARG A 455 16.98 11.22 19.13
CA ARG A 455 17.77 11.80 20.24
C ARG A 455 17.56 11.04 21.56
N ALA A 456 16.36 10.56 21.82
CA ALA A 456 16.04 9.77 23.01
C ALA A 456 16.70 8.37 22.95
N GLU A 457 16.73 7.73 21.80
CA GLU A 457 17.45 6.47 21.59
C GLU A 457 18.95 6.65 21.74
N ARG A 458 19.54 7.68 21.14
CA ARG A 458 20.97 7.97 21.26
C ARG A 458 21.35 8.24 22.70
N ALA A 459 20.55 9.03 23.44
CA ALA A 459 20.76 9.30 24.86
C ALA A 459 20.56 8.08 25.77
N ARG A 460 19.80 7.10 25.32
CA ARG A 460 19.59 5.80 26.00
C ARG A 460 20.79 4.87 25.79
N TRP A 461 21.37 4.86 24.58
CA TRP A 461 22.58 4.11 24.25
C TRP A 461 23.82 4.68 24.97
N ASP A 462 23.96 5.99 25.03
CA ASP A 462 25.08 6.66 25.73
C ASP A 462 25.05 6.42 27.25
N ARG A 463 23.87 6.11 27.83
CA ARG A 463 23.69 5.76 29.26
C ARG A 463 23.92 4.29 29.57
N LEU A 464 23.93 3.43 28.57
CA LEU A 464 24.14 1.99 28.71
C LEU A 464 25.56 1.55 28.38
N GLY A 465 26.56 2.41 28.60
CA GLY A 465 27.98 2.19 28.36
C GLY A 465 28.44 0.73 28.29
N PRO A 466 29.53 0.39 27.62
CA PRO A 466 29.91 -0.99 27.38
C PRO A 466 30.10 -1.72 28.71
N ARG A 467 29.20 -2.66 29.03
CA ARG A 467 29.42 -3.61 30.10
C ARG A 467 30.52 -4.55 29.63
N THR A 468 31.70 -4.35 30.15
CA THR A 468 32.78 -5.32 30.12
C THR A 468 32.26 -6.64 30.74
N LEU A 469 32.17 -7.64 29.87
CA LEU A 469 32.03 -9.04 30.30
C LEU A 469 33.44 -9.51 30.74
N ASP A 470 33.74 -9.37 32.03
CA ASP A 470 34.76 -10.16 32.70
C ASP A 470 34.09 -11.39 33.33
N ARG A 471 34.61 -12.54 32.89
CA ARG A 471 34.47 -13.95 33.31
C ARG A 471 33.39 -14.76 32.61
#